data_987983611cfe894fc3f851795ee64d78
#
_entry.id   987983611cfe894fc3f851795ee64d78
#
_cell.length_a   1.000
_cell.length_b   1.000
_cell.length_c   1.000
_cell.angle_alpha   90.00
_cell.angle_beta   90.00
_cell.angle_gamma   90.00
#
_symmetry.space_group_name_H-M   'P 1'
#
loop_
_entity.id
_entity.type
_entity.pdbx_description
1 polymer ?
#
loop_
_entity_poly.entity_id
_entity_poly.type
_entity_poly.pdbx_seq_one_letter_code
_entity_poly.pdbx_strand_id
1 'polypeptide(L)'
;EEYQFRSYDLNNVSFSMDDVPNIPSNVLIQLAYKKYVNAYPENSDNEVLIKIWNWNSNWELSVVDERGKTLEYTPVWAYDPLHIAALSVPRFNNSGITSTPSFVTESATNFFKVKADDADVDLTITVKDEFGHTWTEEMQRPKAFSTDAYKPR
;
A
#
# COMPACT_ATOMS: atom_id res chain seq x y z
N GLU A 1 -6.36 -11.37 15.77
CA GLU A 1 -6.64 -10.50 14.65
C GLU A 1 -6.86 -11.31 13.38
N GLU A 2 -7.80 -10.85 12.57
CA GLU A 2 -8.13 -11.53 11.32
C GLU A 2 -7.04 -11.37 10.27
N TYR A 3 -6.29 -10.26 10.34
CA TYR A 3 -5.31 -9.92 9.32
C TYR A 3 -3.95 -9.63 9.94
N GLN A 4 -2.94 -10.38 9.51
CA GLN A 4 -1.56 -10.11 9.87
C GLN A 4 -0.83 -9.35 8.76
N PHE A 5 -1.36 -9.37 7.55
CA PHE A 5 -0.79 -8.62 6.44
C PHE A 5 -1.88 -8.20 5.46
N ARG A 6 -1.53 -7.27 4.58
CA ARG A 6 -2.40 -6.79 3.51
C ARG A 6 -1.57 -6.61 2.24
N SER A 7 -2.13 -7.03 1.11
CA SER A 7 -1.50 -6.84 -0.19
C SER A 7 -2.22 -5.75 -0.99
N TYR A 8 -1.43 -5.01 -1.75
CA TYR A 8 -1.93 -3.98 -2.67
C TYR A 8 -1.40 -4.28 -4.07
N ASP A 9 -2.29 -4.34 -5.04
CA ASP A 9 -1.90 -4.41 -6.44
C ASP A 9 -1.66 -2.98 -6.93
N LEU A 10 -0.38 -2.59 -7.05
CA LEU A 10 -0.03 -1.22 -7.35
C LEU A 10 -0.42 -0.77 -8.76
N ASN A 11 -0.76 -1.70 -9.65
CA ASN A 11 -1.35 -1.35 -10.94
C ASN A 11 -2.73 -0.68 -10.77
N ASN A 12 -3.40 -0.91 -9.65
CA ASN A 12 -4.71 -0.37 -9.32
C ASN A 12 -4.67 0.65 -8.19
N VAL A 13 -3.50 1.08 -7.79
CA VAL A 13 -3.31 2.11 -6.76
C VAL A 13 -2.63 3.30 -7.38
N SER A 14 -3.31 4.43 -7.42
CA SER A 14 -2.71 5.69 -7.85
C SER A 14 -3.42 6.85 -7.18
N PHE A 15 -2.72 7.96 -7.03
CA PHE A 15 -3.26 9.19 -6.49
C PHE A 15 -2.94 10.34 -7.45
N SER A 16 -3.86 11.30 -7.53
CA SER A 16 -3.69 12.47 -8.39
C SER A 16 -4.26 13.72 -7.71
N MET A 17 -3.94 14.88 -8.26
CA MET A 17 -4.52 16.14 -7.75
C MET A 17 -6.04 16.19 -7.94
N ASP A 18 -6.58 15.40 -8.86
CA ASP A 18 -8.02 15.31 -9.08
C ASP A 18 -8.77 14.67 -7.90
N ASP A 19 -8.07 13.93 -7.05
CA ASP A 19 -8.65 13.34 -5.84
C ASP A 19 -8.97 14.40 -4.78
N VAL A 20 -8.35 15.58 -4.88
CA VAL A 20 -8.49 16.66 -3.91
C VAL A 20 -8.82 17.99 -4.60
N PRO A 21 -9.98 18.07 -5.28
CA PRO A 21 -10.31 19.28 -6.04
C PRO A 21 -10.48 20.52 -5.18
N ASN A 22 -10.73 20.38 -3.87
CA ASN A 22 -10.91 21.49 -2.95
C ASN A 22 -9.64 21.82 -2.14
N ILE A 23 -8.49 21.29 -2.54
CA ILE A 23 -7.23 21.61 -1.86
C ILE A 23 -6.93 23.12 -1.98
N PRO A 24 -6.44 23.77 -0.90
CA PRO A 24 -6.08 25.17 -0.98
C PRO A 24 -5.00 25.44 -2.04
N SER A 25 -4.96 26.68 -2.54
CA SER A 25 -3.93 27.09 -3.50
C SER A 25 -2.54 27.30 -2.88
N ASN A 26 -2.40 27.09 -1.58
CA ASN A 26 -1.12 27.17 -0.88
C ASN A 26 -0.12 26.15 -1.42
N VAL A 27 1.04 26.63 -1.88
CA VAL A 27 2.05 25.80 -2.52
C VAL A 27 2.58 24.70 -1.58
N LEU A 28 2.79 25.01 -0.30
CA LEU A 28 3.32 24.05 0.66
C LEU A 28 2.34 22.90 0.90
N ILE A 29 1.05 23.21 0.97
CA ILE A 29 -0.01 22.20 1.15
C ILE A 29 -0.09 21.34 -0.10
N GLN A 30 -0.06 21.92 -1.29
CA GLN A 30 -0.11 21.18 -2.53
C GLN A 30 1.10 20.25 -2.70
N LEU A 31 2.31 20.73 -2.38
CA LEU A 31 3.52 19.92 -2.43
C LEU A 31 3.47 18.75 -1.44
N ALA A 32 2.88 18.98 -0.27
CA ALA A 32 2.72 17.92 0.73
C ALA A 32 1.81 16.79 0.24
N TYR A 33 0.75 17.11 -0.50
CA TYR A 33 -0.09 16.06 -1.10
C TYR A 33 0.59 15.39 -2.29
N LYS A 34 1.33 16.14 -3.09
CA LYS A 34 2.02 15.60 -4.29
C LYS A 34 3.02 14.49 -3.95
N LYS A 35 3.52 14.43 -2.72
CA LYS A 35 4.39 13.31 -2.32
C LYS A 35 3.67 11.96 -2.43
N TYR A 36 2.38 11.92 -2.17
CA TYR A 36 1.57 10.70 -2.33
C TYR A 36 1.32 10.39 -3.80
N VAL A 37 1.07 11.43 -4.61
CA VAL A 37 0.92 11.29 -6.06
C VAL A 37 2.19 10.69 -6.67
N ASN A 38 3.35 11.18 -6.27
CA ASN A 38 4.64 10.71 -6.77
C ASN A 38 4.97 9.30 -6.29
N ALA A 39 4.52 8.94 -5.08
CA ALA A 39 4.77 7.60 -4.51
C ALA A 39 3.96 6.51 -5.22
N TYR A 40 2.77 6.85 -5.70
CA TYR A 40 1.86 5.89 -6.34
C TYR A 40 1.36 6.43 -7.68
N PRO A 41 2.24 6.45 -8.70
CA PRO A 41 1.85 6.87 -10.05
C PRO A 41 1.02 5.79 -10.74
N GLU A 42 0.32 6.16 -11.78
CA GLU A 42 -0.28 5.19 -12.70
C GLU A 42 0.82 4.32 -13.31
N ASN A 43 0.48 3.08 -13.64
CA ASN A 43 1.40 2.12 -14.28
C ASN A 43 2.61 1.78 -13.41
N SER A 44 2.36 1.05 -12.34
CA SER A 44 3.39 0.62 -11.39
C SER A 44 4.25 -0.56 -11.86
N ASP A 45 4.15 -0.97 -13.12
CA ASP A 45 4.95 -2.05 -13.70
C ASP A 45 4.77 -3.40 -12.98
N ASN A 46 3.52 -3.75 -12.68
CA ASN A 46 3.13 -5.03 -12.08
C ASN A 46 3.66 -5.27 -10.67
N GLU A 47 3.93 -4.19 -9.95
CA GLU A 47 4.41 -4.30 -8.58
C GLU A 47 3.26 -4.55 -7.59
N VAL A 48 3.56 -5.32 -6.55
CA VAL A 48 2.68 -5.60 -5.43
C VAL A 48 3.35 -5.12 -4.15
N LEU A 49 2.61 -4.38 -3.33
CA LEU A 49 3.07 -3.91 -2.03
C LEU A 49 2.43 -4.76 -0.95
N ILE A 50 3.23 -5.24 -0.01
CA ILE A 50 2.75 -6.07 1.10
C ILE A 50 3.10 -5.35 2.40
N LYS A 51 2.07 -5.07 3.21
CA LYS A 51 2.22 -4.53 4.56
C LYS A 51 2.01 -5.66 5.55
N ILE A 52 3.01 -5.90 6.43
CA ILE A 52 2.95 -6.95 7.44
C ILE A 52 3.02 -6.30 8.82
N TRP A 53 1.97 -6.48 9.63
CA TRP A 53 1.94 -5.96 10.99
C TRP A 53 2.86 -6.77 11.90
N ASN A 54 3.56 -6.08 12.78
CA ASN A 54 4.47 -6.68 13.77
C ASN A 54 5.64 -7.47 13.18
N TRP A 55 6.00 -7.19 11.93
CA TRP A 55 7.11 -7.87 11.28
C TRP A 55 8.39 -7.73 12.09
N ASN A 56 9.14 -8.84 12.20
CA ASN A 56 10.50 -8.82 12.67
C ASN A 56 11.34 -9.86 11.91
N SER A 57 12.65 -9.85 12.14
CA SER A 57 13.59 -10.67 11.35
C SER A 57 13.45 -12.18 11.56
N ASN A 58 12.67 -12.62 12.55
CA ASN A 58 12.40 -14.02 12.78
C ASN A 58 11.18 -14.54 12.01
N TRP A 59 10.47 -13.65 11.33
CA TRP A 59 9.32 -14.02 10.51
C TRP A 59 9.77 -14.33 9.09
N GLU A 60 8.95 -15.04 8.36
CA GLU A 60 9.20 -15.41 6.98
C GLU A 60 8.09 -14.91 6.07
N LEU A 61 8.48 -14.40 4.90
CA LEU A 61 7.56 -14.02 3.83
C LEU A 61 7.87 -14.87 2.60
N SER A 62 6.84 -15.44 2.00
CA SER A 62 6.94 -16.19 0.75
C SER A 62 5.90 -15.69 -0.22
N VAL A 63 6.31 -15.45 -1.46
CA VAL A 63 5.41 -15.06 -2.55
C VAL A 63 5.67 -15.98 -3.72
N VAL A 64 4.64 -16.69 -4.16
CA VAL A 64 4.71 -17.65 -5.27
C VAL A 64 3.61 -17.30 -6.26
N ASP A 65 3.94 -17.25 -7.55
CA ASP A 65 2.92 -16.98 -8.56
C ASP A 65 2.15 -18.26 -8.93
N GLU A 66 1.09 -18.11 -9.72
CA GLU A 66 0.23 -19.23 -10.12
C GLU A 66 0.93 -20.28 -10.98
N ARG A 67 2.10 -19.96 -11.51
CA ARG A 67 2.94 -20.87 -12.30
C ARG A 67 3.95 -21.62 -11.44
N GLY A 68 3.93 -21.40 -10.13
CA GLY A 68 4.87 -22.03 -9.18
C GLY A 68 6.21 -21.33 -9.05
N LYS A 69 6.38 -20.15 -9.65
CA LYS A 69 7.61 -19.37 -9.54
C LYS A 69 7.65 -18.61 -8.23
N THR A 70 8.72 -18.77 -7.46
CA THR A 70 8.97 -17.97 -6.27
C THR A 70 9.47 -16.60 -6.68
N LEU A 71 8.80 -15.55 -6.18
CA LEU A 71 9.15 -14.16 -6.45
C LEU A 71 9.97 -13.60 -5.31
N GLU A 72 10.97 -12.80 -5.66
CA GLU A 72 11.77 -12.09 -4.67
C GLU A 72 11.02 -10.88 -4.15
N TYR A 73 11.21 -10.57 -2.87
CA TYR A 73 10.67 -9.38 -2.26
C TYR A 73 11.79 -8.47 -1.78
N THR A 74 11.52 -7.18 -1.73
CA THR A 74 12.46 -6.16 -1.28
C THR A 74 11.80 -5.31 -0.21
N PRO A 75 12.43 -5.13 0.98
CA PRO A 75 11.96 -4.16 1.95
C PRO A 75 12.00 -2.76 1.37
N VAL A 76 10.95 -1.97 1.61
CA VAL A 76 10.85 -0.62 1.07
C VAL A 76 10.31 0.36 2.11
N TRP A 77 10.68 1.64 1.97
CA TRP A 77 10.00 2.74 2.61
C TRP A 77 8.70 2.99 1.86
N ALA A 78 7.59 3.04 2.56
CA ALA A 78 6.31 3.25 1.90
C ALA A 78 5.30 3.94 2.80
N TYR A 79 4.38 4.69 2.16
CA TYR A 79 3.14 5.13 2.77
C TYR A 79 2.10 4.04 2.58
N ASP A 80 1.27 3.78 3.60
CA ASP A 80 0.15 2.86 3.44
C ASP A 80 -0.89 3.46 2.50
N PRO A 81 -1.14 2.86 1.32
CA PRO A 81 -2.12 3.41 0.36
C PRO A 81 -3.51 3.56 0.93
N LEU A 82 -3.94 2.64 1.79
CA LEU A 82 -5.26 2.69 2.39
C LEU A 82 -5.38 3.88 3.35
N HIS A 83 -4.33 4.18 4.10
CA HIS A 83 -4.33 5.34 4.98
C HIS A 83 -4.32 6.66 4.19
N ILE A 84 -3.62 6.70 3.05
CA ILE A 84 -3.67 7.88 2.17
C ILE A 84 -5.12 8.10 1.72
N ALA A 85 -5.76 7.09 1.18
CA ALA A 85 -7.10 7.20 0.64
C ALA A 85 -8.15 7.53 1.71
N ALA A 86 -8.04 6.91 2.89
CA ALA A 86 -9.02 7.07 3.96
C ALA A 86 -8.81 8.32 4.81
N LEU A 87 -7.56 8.74 4.99
CA LEU A 87 -7.21 9.84 5.91
C LEU A 87 -6.70 11.08 5.19
N SER A 88 -5.71 10.93 4.31
CA SER A 88 -5.06 12.08 3.67
C SER A 88 -5.95 12.75 2.63
N VAL A 89 -6.57 11.97 1.75
CA VAL A 89 -7.41 12.51 0.69
C VAL A 89 -8.53 13.40 1.26
N PRO A 90 -9.35 12.93 2.23
CA PRO A 90 -10.40 13.79 2.78
C PRO A 90 -9.86 15.04 3.48
N ARG A 91 -8.72 14.95 4.15
CA ARG A 91 -8.16 16.09 4.88
C ARG A 91 -7.55 17.14 3.96
N PHE A 92 -6.87 16.72 2.90
CA PHE A 92 -6.32 17.64 1.90
C PHE A 92 -7.42 18.24 1.01
N ASN A 93 -8.52 17.52 0.80
CA ASN A 93 -9.64 17.98 0.00
C ASN A 93 -10.55 18.91 0.82
N ASN A 94 -9.99 19.97 1.37
CA ASN A 94 -10.66 20.92 2.24
C ASN A 94 -10.02 22.29 2.08
N SER A 95 -10.76 23.22 1.48
CA SER A 95 -10.29 24.59 1.21
C SER A 95 -10.02 25.40 2.48
N GLY A 96 -10.51 24.96 3.63
CA GLY A 96 -10.36 25.65 4.91
C GLY A 96 -9.09 25.28 5.70
N ILE A 97 -8.28 24.31 5.25
CA ILE A 97 -7.08 23.96 5.99
C ILE A 97 -6.01 25.03 5.82
N THR A 98 -5.27 25.29 6.90
CA THR A 98 -4.22 26.31 6.95
C THR A 98 -2.85 25.72 7.21
N SER A 99 -2.79 24.43 7.53
CA SER A 99 -1.55 23.69 7.76
C SER A 99 -1.63 22.33 7.12
N THR A 100 -0.46 21.73 6.91
CA THR A 100 -0.34 20.44 6.25
C THR A 100 -0.77 19.30 7.17
N PRO A 101 -1.76 18.46 6.76
CA PRO A 101 -2.04 17.22 7.47
C PRO A 101 -0.84 16.27 7.43
N SER A 102 -0.52 15.61 8.56
CA SER A 102 0.70 14.80 8.69
C SER A 102 0.45 13.40 9.26
N PHE A 103 -0.74 12.85 9.05
CA PHE A 103 -1.12 11.58 9.67
C PHE A 103 -0.53 10.36 9.00
N VAL A 104 -0.22 10.44 7.71
CA VAL A 104 0.34 9.31 6.97
C VAL A 104 1.81 9.58 6.69
N THR A 105 2.66 8.78 7.33
CA THR A 105 4.11 8.87 7.18
C THR A 105 4.67 7.59 6.59
N GLU A 106 5.87 7.65 6.04
CA GLU A 106 6.55 6.46 5.54
C GLU A 106 6.97 5.54 6.68
N SER A 107 6.93 4.25 6.40
CA SER A 107 7.48 3.22 7.27
C SER A 107 8.42 2.32 6.47
N ALA A 108 9.52 1.92 7.09
CA ALA A 108 10.52 1.03 6.49
C ALA A 108 10.57 -0.34 7.13
N THR A 109 9.76 -0.57 8.17
CA THR A 109 9.92 -1.78 8.99
C THR A 109 8.97 -2.89 8.64
N ASN A 110 7.95 -2.62 7.81
CA ASN A 110 6.88 -3.58 7.59
C ASN A 110 6.28 -3.55 6.18
N PHE A 111 6.95 -2.92 5.23
CA PHE A 111 6.52 -2.91 3.83
C PHE A 111 7.51 -3.66 2.95
N PHE A 112 6.96 -4.44 2.03
CA PHE A 112 7.74 -5.23 1.07
C PHE A 112 7.15 -5.05 -0.32
N LYS A 113 8.01 -4.99 -1.32
CA LYS A 113 7.60 -4.85 -2.71
C LYS A 113 8.02 -6.09 -3.49
N VAL A 114 7.11 -6.57 -4.33
CA VAL A 114 7.31 -7.73 -5.20
C VAL A 114 6.93 -7.31 -6.61
N LYS A 115 7.72 -7.71 -7.59
CA LYS A 115 7.37 -7.51 -9.00
C LYS A 115 6.86 -8.82 -9.59
N ALA A 116 5.63 -8.80 -10.10
CA ALA A 116 5.06 -9.94 -10.81
C ALA A 116 5.38 -9.88 -12.30
N ASP A 117 5.28 -11.01 -12.98
CA ASP A 117 5.60 -11.07 -14.40
C ASP A 117 4.54 -10.38 -15.27
N ASP A 118 3.27 -10.44 -14.85
CA ASP A 118 2.15 -9.86 -15.58
C ASP A 118 1.17 -9.17 -14.64
N ALA A 119 0.27 -8.38 -15.20
CA ALA A 119 -0.74 -7.64 -14.43
C ALA A 119 -1.84 -8.55 -13.87
N ASP A 120 -2.06 -9.71 -14.46
CA ASP A 120 -3.16 -10.61 -14.13
C ASP A 120 -2.70 -11.96 -13.56
N VAL A 121 -1.41 -12.13 -13.28
CA VAL A 121 -0.93 -13.36 -12.64
C VAL A 121 -1.26 -13.33 -11.15
N ASP A 122 -1.91 -14.40 -10.67
CA ASP A 122 -2.28 -14.52 -9.26
C ASP A 122 -1.07 -14.90 -8.42
N LEU A 123 -1.08 -14.46 -7.15
CA LEU A 123 0.01 -14.70 -6.22
C LEU A 123 -0.53 -15.41 -4.98
N THR A 124 0.27 -16.35 -4.45
CA THR A 124 0.07 -16.90 -3.11
C THR A 124 1.08 -16.27 -2.18
N ILE A 125 0.59 -15.49 -1.21
CA ILE A 125 1.42 -14.78 -0.24
C ILE A 125 1.26 -15.49 1.09
N THR A 126 2.38 -15.89 1.69
CA THR A 126 2.39 -16.58 2.97
C THR A 126 3.31 -15.86 3.94
N VAL A 127 2.79 -15.55 5.11
CA VAL A 127 3.56 -14.96 6.22
C VAL A 127 3.56 -15.96 7.38
N LYS A 128 4.73 -16.20 7.93
CA LYS A 128 4.90 -17.12 9.05
C LYS A 128 5.67 -16.42 10.16
N ASP A 129 5.14 -16.48 11.39
CA ASP A 129 5.83 -15.93 12.54
C ASP A 129 6.84 -16.93 13.14
N GLU A 130 7.55 -16.49 14.18
CA GLU A 130 8.55 -17.31 14.85
C GLU A 130 7.96 -18.47 15.68
N PHE A 131 6.65 -18.45 15.91
CA PHE A 131 5.94 -19.46 16.69
C PHE A 131 5.23 -20.49 15.83
N GLY A 132 5.36 -20.39 14.50
CA GLY A 132 4.74 -21.32 13.56
C GLY A 132 3.34 -20.94 13.11
N HIS A 133 2.80 -19.79 13.53
CA HIS A 133 1.55 -19.29 12.99
C HIS A 133 1.75 -18.87 11.53
N THR A 134 0.81 -19.22 10.68
CA THR A 134 0.88 -18.96 9.25
C THR A 134 -0.38 -18.26 8.77
N TRP A 135 -0.19 -17.20 8.00
CA TRP A 135 -1.29 -16.48 7.32
C TRP A 135 -1.03 -16.53 5.83
N THR A 136 -2.08 -16.83 5.05
CA THR A 136 -1.95 -16.98 3.60
C THR A 136 -3.06 -16.19 2.91
N GLU A 137 -2.69 -15.49 1.85
CA GLU A 137 -3.64 -14.87 0.92
C GLU A 137 -3.42 -15.44 -0.47
N GLU A 138 -4.49 -15.88 -1.11
CA GLU A 138 -4.51 -16.13 -2.54
C GLU A 138 -4.96 -14.87 -3.24
N MET A 139 -3.98 -14.04 -3.62
CA MET A 139 -4.22 -12.74 -4.21
C MET A 139 -4.60 -12.90 -5.67
N GLN A 140 -5.88 -12.75 -5.97
CA GLN A 140 -6.35 -12.73 -7.35
C GLN A 140 -6.04 -11.36 -7.97
N ARG A 141 -5.47 -11.36 -9.16
CA ARG A 141 -5.07 -10.13 -9.85
C ARG A 141 -5.76 -10.05 -11.22
N PRO A 142 -6.20 -8.87 -11.64
CA PRO A 142 -6.10 -7.57 -10.94
C PRO A 142 -6.90 -7.54 -9.65
N LYS A 143 -6.31 -6.94 -8.62
CA LYS A 143 -6.98 -6.73 -7.33
C LYS A 143 -7.38 -5.26 -7.21
N ALA A 144 -8.66 -4.99 -7.02
CA ALA A 144 -9.16 -3.63 -6.88
C ALA A 144 -8.66 -2.99 -5.59
N PHE A 145 -8.41 -1.70 -5.63
CA PHE A 145 -8.10 -0.90 -4.45
C PHE A 145 -9.40 -0.31 -3.90
N SER A 146 -9.66 -0.56 -2.61
CA SER A 146 -10.88 -0.10 -1.96
C SER A 146 -10.60 0.36 -0.54
N THR A 147 -11.28 1.43 -0.12
CA THR A 147 -11.23 1.90 1.27
C THR A 147 -12.16 1.13 2.20
N ASP A 148 -12.95 0.20 1.69
CA ASP A 148 -13.90 -0.59 2.48
C ASP A 148 -13.22 -1.44 3.55
N ALA A 149 -11.96 -1.81 3.34
CA ALA A 149 -11.17 -2.54 4.32
C ALA A 149 -10.69 -1.67 5.49
N TYR A 150 -10.80 -0.34 5.38
CA TYR A 150 -10.38 0.55 6.44
C TYR A 150 -11.41 0.55 7.57
N LYS A 151 -10.94 0.20 8.77
CA LYS A 151 -11.77 0.24 9.98
C LYS A 151 -11.09 1.16 10.97
N PRO A 152 -11.67 2.33 11.26
CA PRO A 152 -11.12 3.22 12.27
C PRO A 152 -11.20 2.54 13.65
N ARG A 153 -10.20 2.78 14.45
CA ARG A 153 -10.15 2.30 15.84
C ARG A 153 -10.72 3.33 16.79
#